data_2cbefdd9c80e65d99ce619ff956d9ba2
#
_entry.id   2cbefdd9c80e65d99ce619ff956d9ba2
#
_cell.length_a   1.000
_cell.length_b   1.000
_cell.length_c   1.000
_cell.angle_alpha   90.00
_cell.angle_beta   90.00
_cell.angle_gamma   90.00
#
_symmetry.space_group_name_H-M   'P 1'
#
loop_
_entity.id
_entity.type
_entity.pdbx_description
1 polymer ?
#
loop_
_entity_poly.entity_id
_entity_poly.type
_entity_poly.pdbx_seq_one_letter_code
_entity_poly.pdbx_strand_id
1 'polypeptide(L)'
;ERSFATSLTQFLDHYSPTPAPPVAVSADAASEAERVAGSYEFNRRSYTTFQAAMGLASSVRISADSGRLVMSSPLGVSRYVPVGDLLYREELGGDLLAFQAGEGGRVVRGFLGMAPMMTLERIPFSRSLPLHWTLLGLGVLVFVAIVIAAIGRLFRRRFGEPRRDDALPGRWLLVSIALLELAFLVSTVLVLESGGGLLEGPLTGLKVVLTMPVMAAICAAGAIWFAVRQWRSGAGTRGARLRYSGAVVVALLFTWSLAQW
;
A
#
# COMPACT_ATOMS: atom_id res chain seq x y z
N GLU A 1 10.15 -24.50 -9.78
CA GLU A 1 8.72 -24.61 -9.41
C GLU A 1 7.77 -24.47 -10.59
N ARG A 2 8.01 -23.52 -11.53
CA ARG A 2 7.21 -23.41 -12.77
C ARG A 2 7.29 -24.67 -13.63
N SER A 3 8.43 -25.35 -13.67
CA SER A 3 8.66 -26.56 -14.44
C SER A 3 7.79 -27.74 -13.97
N PHE A 4 7.60 -27.88 -12.65
CA PHE A 4 6.78 -28.97 -12.10
C PHE A 4 5.28 -28.78 -12.38
N ALA A 5 4.76 -27.55 -12.17
CA ALA A 5 3.36 -27.24 -12.46
C ALA A 5 3.06 -27.43 -13.95
N THR A 6 3.95 -26.95 -14.83
CA THR A 6 3.80 -27.12 -16.28
C THR A 6 3.84 -28.59 -16.69
N SER A 7 4.74 -29.39 -16.11
CA SER A 7 4.82 -30.82 -16.40
C SER A 7 3.62 -31.60 -15.90
N LEU A 8 3.10 -31.23 -14.71
CA LEU A 8 1.88 -31.83 -14.16
C LEU A 8 0.66 -31.52 -15.03
N THR A 9 0.53 -30.27 -15.47
CA THR A 9 -0.58 -29.88 -16.35
C THR A 9 -0.50 -30.62 -17.69
N GLN A 10 0.68 -30.71 -18.31
CA GLN A 10 0.88 -31.48 -19.54
C GLN A 10 0.56 -32.96 -19.36
N PHE A 11 0.93 -33.54 -18.23
CA PHE A 11 0.59 -34.91 -17.90
C PHE A 11 -0.92 -35.11 -17.76
N LEU A 12 -1.62 -34.22 -17.03
CA LEU A 12 -3.06 -34.28 -16.87
C LEU A 12 -3.80 -34.07 -18.19
N ASP A 13 -3.37 -33.15 -19.03
CA ASP A 13 -3.95 -32.88 -20.36
C ASP A 13 -3.77 -34.09 -21.30
N HIS A 14 -2.67 -34.82 -21.18
CA HIS A 14 -2.43 -36.03 -21.97
C HIS A 14 -3.33 -37.18 -21.57
N TYR A 15 -3.59 -37.37 -20.27
CA TYR A 15 -4.38 -38.52 -19.77
C TYR A 15 -5.87 -38.21 -19.56
N SER A 16 -6.25 -36.94 -19.50
CA SER A 16 -7.64 -36.52 -19.36
C SER A 16 -7.92 -35.28 -20.21
N PRO A 17 -7.78 -35.40 -21.55
CA PRO A 17 -8.02 -34.27 -22.43
C PRO A 17 -9.51 -33.90 -22.38
N THR A 18 -9.84 -32.87 -21.60
CA THR A 18 -11.17 -32.25 -21.68
C THR A 18 -11.08 -31.18 -22.77
N PRO A 19 -11.77 -31.36 -23.91
CA PRO A 19 -11.81 -30.32 -24.92
C PRO A 19 -12.37 -29.04 -24.26
N ALA A 20 -11.56 -27.98 -24.29
CA ALA A 20 -12.06 -26.71 -23.83
C ALA A 20 -13.24 -26.30 -24.70
N PRO A 21 -14.44 -26.06 -24.15
CA PRO A 21 -15.55 -25.59 -24.96
C PRO A 21 -15.15 -24.29 -25.64
N PRO A 22 -15.58 -24.08 -26.91
CA PRO A 22 -15.29 -22.85 -27.63
C PRO A 22 -15.87 -21.69 -26.82
N VAL A 23 -15.03 -20.71 -26.51
CA VAL A 23 -15.43 -19.52 -25.73
C VAL A 23 -16.10 -18.55 -26.69
N ALA A 24 -17.42 -18.53 -26.72
CA ALA A 24 -18.15 -17.43 -27.34
C ALA A 24 -18.00 -16.22 -26.41
N VAL A 25 -17.20 -15.24 -26.82
CA VAL A 25 -17.14 -13.95 -26.12
C VAL A 25 -18.49 -13.28 -26.28
N SER A 26 -19.27 -13.16 -25.20
CA SER A 26 -20.55 -12.48 -25.23
C SER A 26 -20.35 -10.98 -25.51
N ALA A 27 -21.36 -10.31 -26.10
CA ALA A 27 -21.32 -8.85 -26.28
C ALA A 27 -21.11 -8.11 -24.95
N ASP A 28 -21.51 -8.71 -23.86
CA ASP A 28 -21.40 -8.15 -22.49
C ASP A 28 -20.07 -8.44 -21.81
N ALA A 29 -19.20 -9.29 -22.40
CA ALA A 29 -17.94 -9.70 -21.77
C ALA A 29 -17.00 -8.50 -21.45
N ALA A 30 -17.04 -7.46 -22.29
CA ALA A 30 -16.25 -6.25 -22.04
C ALA A 30 -16.73 -5.50 -20.79
N SER A 31 -18.06 -5.33 -20.65
CA SER A 31 -18.65 -4.66 -19.48
C SER A 31 -18.48 -5.48 -18.21
N GLU A 32 -18.54 -6.80 -18.31
CA GLU A 32 -18.30 -7.71 -17.21
C GLU A 32 -16.82 -7.67 -16.75
N ALA A 33 -15.88 -7.70 -17.69
CA ALA A 33 -14.46 -7.58 -17.40
C ALA A 33 -14.13 -6.25 -16.68
N GLU A 34 -14.76 -5.14 -17.09
CA GLU A 34 -14.61 -3.84 -16.42
C GLU A 34 -15.17 -3.86 -14.99
N ARG A 35 -16.28 -4.56 -14.74
CA ARG A 35 -16.84 -4.72 -13.38
C ARG A 35 -15.90 -5.53 -12.47
N VAL A 36 -15.21 -6.50 -13.02
CA VAL A 36 -14.25 -7.36 -12.33
C VAL A 36 -12.93 -6.63 -12.10
N ALA A 37 -12.51 -5.75 -13.02
CA ALA A 37 -11.24 -5.05 -12.92
C ALA A 37 -11.09 -4.32 -11.58
N GLY A 38 -9.88 -4.44 -10.97
CA GLY A 38 -9.59 -3.86 -9.66
C GLY A 38 -8.34 -4.41 -9.02
N SER A 39 -8.09 -3.97 -7.80
CA SER A 39 -7.04 -4.52 -6.94
C SER A 39 -7.66 -5.49 -5.93
N TYR A 40 -6.98 -6.59 -5.71
CA TYR A 40 -7.41 -7.68 -4.85
C TYR A 40 -6.27 -8.09 -3.92
N GLU A 41 -6.62 -8.66 -2.79
CA GLU A 41 -5.69 -9.26 -1.84
C GLU A 41 -6.16 -10.65 -1.44
N PHE A 42 -5.23 -11.54 -1.09
CA PHE A 42 -5.59 -12.84 -0.57
C PHE A 42 -6.14 -12.70 0.86
N ASN A 43 -7.23 -13.41 1.16
CA ASN A 43 -7.82 -13.45 2.51
C ASN A 43 -6.91 -14.15 3.53
N ARG A 44 -6.02 -15.04 3.08
CA ARG A 44 -5.07 -15.75 3.94
C ARG A 44 -3.82 -14.92 4.17
N ARG A 45 -3.92 -13.93 5.06
CA ARG A 45 -2.82 -13.06 5.48
C ARG A 45 -2.92 -12.74 6.97
N SER A 46 -1.85 -12.24 7.55
CA SER A 46 -1.90 -11.65 8.88
C SER A 46 -2.61 -10.29 8.85
N TYR A 47 -3.55 -10.07 9.77
CA TYR A 47 -4.31 -8.82 9.89
C TYR A 47 -3.82 -7.94 11.04
N THR A 48 -3.08 -8.50 12.00
CA THR A 48 -2.80 -7.86 13.29
C THR A 48 -1.32 -7.76 13.62
N THR A 49 -0.45 -8.32 12.80
CA THR A 49 1.00 -8.26 13.02
C THR A 49 1.66 -7.42 11.92
N PHE A 50 2.94 -7.03 12.13
CA PHE A 50 3.73 -6.35 11.10
C PHE A 50 3.77 -7.10 9.75
N GLN A 51 3.51 -8.42 9.75
CA GLN A 51 3.37 -9.21 8.53
C GLN A 51 2.18 -8.74 7.66
N ALA A 52 1.23 -7.97 8.22
CA ALA A 52 0.19 -7.32 7.43
C ALA A 52 0.79 -6.39 6.36
N ALA A 53 1.94 -5.76 6.65
CA ALA A 53 2.66 -4.93 5.67
C ALA A 53 3.16 -5.72 4.45
N MET A 54 3.35 -7.04 4.56
CA MET A 54 3.66 -7.91 3.42
C MET A 54 2.48 -8.01 2.43
N GLY A 55 1.27 -7.68 2.88
CA GLY A 55 0.10 -7.54 2.01
C GLY A 55 0.30 -6.50 0.90
N LEU A 56 1.15 -5.48 1.14
CA LEU A 56 1.55 -4.51 0.11
C LEU A 56 2.28 -5.19 -1.07
N ALA A 57 3.09 -6.20 -0.78
CA ALA A 57 3.86 -6.92 -1.78
C ALA A 57 3.07 -8.08 -2.44
N SER A 58 1.95 -8.52 -1.82
CA SER A 58 1.16 -9.67 -2.28
C SER A 58 -0.15 -9.30 -2.97
N SER A 59 -0.36 -8.02 -3.29
CA SER A 59 -1.57 -7.59 -3.98
C SER A 59 -1.63 -8.12 -5.41
N VAL A 60 -2.84 -8.48 -5.82
CA VAL A 60 -3.16 -8.92 -7.19
C VAL A 60 -3.92 -7.81 -7.90
N ARG A 61 -3.46 -7.42 -9.08
CA ARG A 61 -4.15 -6.47 -9.94
C ARG A 61 -4.82 -7.21 -11.10
N ILE A 62 -6.11 -6.99 -11.27
CA ILE A 62 -6.88 -7.51 -12.38
C ILE A 62 -7.29 -6.33 -13.24
N SER A 63 -6.95 -6.36 -14.53
CA SER A 63 -7.31 -5.37 -15.53
C SER A 63 -8.12 -6.01 -16.64
N ALA A 64 -9.06 -5.25 -17.20
CA ALA A 64 -9.83 -5.64 -18.37
C ALA A 64 -9.04 -5.35 -19.65
N ASP A 65 -9.09 -6.28 -20.59
CA ASP A 65 -8.49 -6.16 -21.92
C ASP A 65 -9.46 -6.77 -22.95
N SER A 66 -10.29 -5.94 -23.55
CA SER A 66 -11.22 -6.34 -24.63
C SER A 66 -12.11 -7.55 -24.28
N GLY A 67 -12.66 -7.57 -23.06
CA GLY A 67 -13.49 -8.67 -22.53
C GLY A 67 -12.72 -9.83 -21.93
N ARG A 68 -11.38 -9.76 -21.93
CA ARG A 68 -10.48 -10.67 -21.22
C ARG A 68 -10.00 -10.04 -19.93
N LEU A 69 -9.43 -10.84 -19.02
CA LEU A 69 -8.78 -10.35 -17.83
C LEU A 69 -7.29 -10.60 -17.89
N VAL A 70 -6.52 -9.62 -17.44
CA VAL A 70 -5.09 -9.74 -17.19
C VAL A 70 -4.87 -9.63 -15.69
N MET A 71 -4.46 -10.74 -15.07
CA MET A 71 -4.12 -10.81 -13.66
C MET A 71 -2.62 -10.65 -13.49
N SER A 72 -2.20 -9.60 -12.80
CA SER A 72 -0.81 -9.34 -12.44
C SER A 72 -0.63 -9.58 -10.95
N SER A 73 0.30 -10.46 -10.59
CA SER A 73 0.65 -10.82 -9.22
C SER A 73 2.16 -10.89 -9.06
N PRO A 74 2.70 -10.95 -7.85
CA PRO A 74 4.13 -11.17 -7.62
C PRO A 74 4.67 -12.48 -8.25
N LEU A 75 3.78 -13.44 -8.52
CA LEU A 75 4.14 -14.72 -9.14
C LEU A 75 4.21 -14.63 -10.68
N GLY A 76 3.70 -13.56 -11.27
CA GLY A 76 3.71 -13.35 -12.70
C GLY A 76 2.40 -12.75 -13.22
N VAL A 77 2.28 -12.76 -14.54
CA VAL A 77 1.10 -12.25 -15.27
C VAL A 77 0.41 -13.43 -15.95
N SER A 78 -0.88 -13.58 -15.69
CA SER A 78 -1.75 -14.58 -16.33
C SER A 78 -2.89 -13.87 -17.07
N ARG A 79 -3.31 -14.46 -18.20
CA ARG A 79 -4.43 -13.99 -19.01
C ARG A 79 -5.57 -14.97 -18.92
N TYR A 80 -6.79 -14.44 -18.81
CA TYR A 80 -8.00 -15.21 -18.66
C TYR A 80 -9.04 -14.82 -19.69
N VAL A 81 -9.72 -15.81 -20.25
CA VAL A 81 -10.83 -15.64 -21.21
C VAL A 81 -12.16 -15.98 -20.53
N PRO A 82 -13.25 -15.28 -20.83
CA PRO A 82 -14.56 -15.57 -20.25
C PRO A 82 -15.06 -16.93 -20.73
N VAL A 83 -15.58 -17.75 -19.84
CA VAL A 83 -16.20 -19.08 -20.14
C VAL A 83 -17.60 -19.22 -19.57
N GLY A 84 -18.07 -18.23 -18.80
CA GLY A 84 -19.40 -18.16 -18.20
C GLY A 84 -19.61 -16.84 -17.49
N ASP A 85 -20.77 -16.65 -16.85
CA ASP A 85 -21.06 -15.46 -16.06
C ASP A 85 -20.08 -15.37 -14.86
N LEU A 86 -19.31 -14.30 -14.80
CA LEU A 86 -18.23 -14.08 -13.80
C LEU A 86 -17.24 -15.25 -13.66
N LEU A 87 -17.11 -16.07 -14.71
CA LEU A 87 -16.22 -17.23 -14.77
C LEU A 87 -15.24 -17.10 -15.93
N TYR A 88 -13.97 -17.20 -15.62
CA TYR A 88 -12.88 -17.03 -16.58
C TYR A 88 -11.93 -18.22 -16.52
N ARG A 89 -11.29 -18.56 -17.64
CA ARG A 89 -10.28 -19.62 -17.74
C ARG A 89 -8.96 -19.03 -18.19
N GLU A 90 -7.88 -19.47 -17.59
CA GLU A 90 -6.53 -19.12 -18.00
C GLU A 90 -6.23 -19.63 -19.43
N GLU A 91 -5.65 -18.76 -20.25
CA GLU A 91 -5.35 -19.09 -21.66
C GLU A 91 -4.28 -20.21 -21.79
N LEU A 92 -3.28 -20.22 -20.92
CA LEU A 92 -2.11 -21.10 -21.02
C LEU A 92 -2.07 -22.22 -19.97
N GLY A 93 -2.82 -22.11 -18.89
CA GLY A 93 -2.76 -23.04 -17.76
C GLY A 93 -4.05 -23.79 -17.47
N GLY A 94 -5.16 -23.40 -18.05
CA GLY A 94 -6.46 -24.04 -17.85
C GLY A 94 -7.08 -23.76 -16.49
N ASP A 95 -6.44 -22.97 -15.58
CA ASP A 95 -6.98 -22.63 -14.28
C ASP A 95 -8.24 -21.77 -14.41
N LEU A 96 -9.14 -21.94 -13.46
CA LEU A 96 -10.41 -21.20 -13.40
C LEU A 96 -10.31 -20.06 -12.39
N LEU A 97 -10.84 -18.91 -12.80
CA LEU A 97 -11.01 -17.74 -11.97
C LEU A 97 -12.48 -17.33 -11.97
N ALA A 98 -13.14 -17.53 -10.83
CA ALA A 98 -14.55 -17.19 -10.65
C ALA A 98 -14.68 -15.96 -9.75
N PHE A 99 -15.75 -15.16 -9.97
CA PHE A 99 -16.02 -14.00 -9.14
C PHE A 99 -17.42 -14.06 -8.55
N GLN A 100 -17.54 -13.48 -7.37
CA GLN A 100 -18.80 -13.32 -6.66
C GLN A 100 -19.20 -11.85 -6.64
N ALA A 101 -20.39 -11.55 -7.15
CA ALA A 101 -21.00 -10.26 -6.97
C ALA A 101 -21.72 -10.19 -5.61
N GLY A 102 -21.57 -9.07 -4.92
CA GLY A 102 -22.35 -8.73 -3.73
C GLY A 102 -23.60 -7.94 -4.07
N GLU A 103 -24.18 -7.32 -3.06
CA GLU A 103 -25.36 -6.45 -3.21
C GLU A 103 -25.06 -5.32 -4.22
N GLY A 104 -26.00 -5.05 -5.12
CA GLY A 104 -25.87 -4.05 -6.18
C GLY A 104 -24.96 -4.47 -7.35
N GLY A 105 -24.63 -5.77 -7.50
CA GLY A 105 -23.89 -6.30 -8.65
C GLY A 105 -22.39 -5.97 -8.66
N ARG A 106 -21.86 -5.40 -7.58
CA ARG A 106 -20.43 -5.11 -7.45
C ARG A 106 -19.66 -6.38 -7.08
N VAL A 107 -18.60 -6.68 -7.81
CA VAL A 107 -17.72 -7.81 -7.50
C VAL A 107 -17.00 -7.56 -6.17
N VAL A 108 -17.10 -8.52 -5.26
CA VAL A 108 -16.51 -8.44 -3.90
C VAL A 108 -15.41 -9.46 -3.68
N ARG A 109 -15.51 -10.65 -4.30
CA ARG A 109 -14.56 -11.75 -4.11
C ARG A 109 -14.21 -12.43 -5.42
N GLY A 110 -13.01 -13.01 -5.47
CA GLY A 110 -12.56 -13.90 -6.53
C GLY A 110 -12.06 -15.22 -5.94
N PHE A 111 -12.18 -16.29 -6.72
CA PHE A 111 -11.79 -17.65 -6.35
C PHE A 111 -10.90 -18.23 -7.45
N LEU A 112 -9.73 -18.74 -7.05
CA LEU A 112 -8.77 -19.40 -7.92
C LEU A 112 -8.96 -20.92 -7.84
N GLY A 113 -9.12 -21.59 -8.97
CA GLY A 113 -9.27 -23.04 -9.03
C GLY A 113 -8.07 -23.78 -8.47
N MET A 114 -6.86 -23.31 -8.80
CA MET A 114 -5.60 -23.88 -8.30
C MET A 114 -5.39 -23.68 -6.79
N ALA A 115 -6.08 -22.74 -6.18
CA ALA A 115 -5.93 -22.40 -4.76
C ALA A 115 -7.29 -22.18 -4.07
N PRO A 116 -8.16 -23.22 -4.01
CA PRO A 116 -9.54 -23.08 -3.50
C PRO A 116 -9.60 -22.70 -2.01
N MET A 117 -8.48 -22.85 -1.27
CA MET A 117 -8.38 -22.41 0.12
C MET A 117 -8.10 -20.91 0.27
N MET A 118 -7.85 -20.21 -0.82
CA MET A 118 -7.56 -18.77 -0.82
C MET A 118 -8.60 -18.03 -1.65
N THR A 119 -9.18 -16.98 -1.07
CA THR A 119 -10.05 -16.07 -1.79
C THR A 119 -9.35 -14.75 -2.03
N LEU A 120 -9.64 -14.17 -3.17
CA LEU A 120 -9.26 -12.80 -3.50
C LEU A 120 -10.36 -11.86 -2.99
N GLU A 121 -10.04 -10.96 -2.10
CA GLU A 121 -10.95 -9.92 -1.64
C GLU A 121 -10.63 -8.59 -2.31
N ARG A 122 -11.66 -7.91 -2.82
CA ARG A 122 -11.48 -6.63 -3.50
C ARG A 122 -11.02 -5.56 -2.51
N ILE A 123 -9.90 -4.90 -2.82
CA ILE A 123 -9.34 -3.84 -1.99
C ILE A 123 -10.12 -2.54 -2.23
N PRO A 124 -10.64 -1.87 -1.18
CA PRO A 124 -11.23 -0.54 -1.34
C PRO A 124 -10.15 0.49 -1.72
N PHE A 125 -10.55 1.59 -2.37
CA PHE A 125 -9.61 2.65 -2.78
C PHE A 125 -8.76 3.16 -1.61
N SER A 126 -9.33 3.27 -0.41
CA SER A 126 -8.63 3.69 0.81
C SER A 126 -7.43 2.81 1.19
N ARG A 127 -7.39 1.58 0.73
CA ARG A 127 -6.29 0.61 0.93
C ARG A 127 -5.53 0.31 -0.36
N SER A 128 -5.75 1.10 -1.43
CA SER A 128 -5.08 0.88 -2.71
C SER A 128 -3.59 1.21 -2.64
N LEU A 129 -2.77 0.37 -3.26
CA LEU A 129 -1.31 0.57 -3.34
C LEU A 129 -0.91 1.94 -3.90
N PRO A 130 -1.48 2.43 -5.03
CA PRO A 130 -1.11 3.73 -5.57
C PRO A 130 -1.32 4.87 -4.58
N LEU A 131 -2.43 4.83 -3.80
CA LEU A 131 -2.69 5.84 -2.78
C LEU A 131 -1.60 5.84 -1.71
N HIS A 132 -1.28 4.65 -1.16
CA HIS A 132 -0.28 4.54 -0.10
C HIS A 132 1.13 4.90 -0.57
N TRP A 133 1.53 4.47 -1.77
CA TRP A 133 2.82 4.88 -2.35
C TRP A 133 2.91 6.40 -2.57
N THR A 134 1.80 7.02 -3.01
CA THR A 134 1.74 8.49 -3.16
C THR A 134 1.87 9.18 -1.80
N LEU A 135 1.16 8.71 -0.78
CA LEU A 135 1.25 9.28 0.58
C LEU A 135 2.64 9.08 1.20
N LEU A 136 3.24 7.91 1.02
CA LEU A 136 4.61 7.65 1.48
C LEU A 136 5.62 8.58 0.77
N GLY A 137 5.55 8.68 -0.55
CA GLY A 137 6.43 9.56 -1.33
C GLY A 137 6.28 11.03 -0.94
N LEU A 138 5.04 11.52 -0.82
CA LEU A 138 4.76 12.87 -0.36
C LEU A 138 5.28 13.11 1.07
N GLY A 139 5.06 12.14 1.97
CA GLY A 139 5.57 12.18 3.34
C GLY A 139 7.08 12.32 3.38
N VAL A 140 7.80 11.45 2.67
CA VAL A 140 9.27 11.50 2.59
C VAL A 140 9.75 12.87 2.08
N LEU A 141 9.17 13.39 0.99
CA LEU A 141 9.54 14.70 0.44
C LEU A 141 9.35 15.82 1.48
N VAL A 142 8.21 15.84 2.17
CA VAL A 142 7.93 16.87 3.19
C VAL A 142 8.85 16.71 4.40
N PHE A 143 9.10 15.50 4.88
CA PHE A 143 9.98 15.27 6.04
C PHE A 143 11.43 15.65 5.73
N VAL A 144 11.94 15.28 4.56
CA VAL A 144 13.28 15.70 4.10
C VAL A 144 13.35 17.23 4.00
N ALA A 145 12.33 17.89 3.45
CA ALA A 145 12.29 19.36 3.37
C ALA A 145 12.29 20.01 4.76
N ILE A 146 11.56 19.43 5.73
CA ILE A 146 11.55 19.90 7.14
C ILE A 146 12.95 19.81 7.76
N VAL A 147 13.63 18.66 7.57
CA VAL A 147 14.97 18.42 8.11
C VAL A 147 15.99 19.39 7.46
N ILE A 148 15.98 19.52 6.13
CA ILE A 148 16.86 20.45 5.41
C ILE A 148 16.63 21.88 5.90
N ALA A 149 15.35 22.29 6.04
CA ALA A 149 15.02 23.61 6.55
C ALA A 149 15.45 23.79 8.02
N ALA A 150 15.44 22.75 8.84
CA ALA A 150 15.92 22.79 10.23
C ALA A 150 17.46 22.98 10.26
N ILE A 151 18.19 22.18 9.47
CA ILE A 151 19.64 22.29 9.33
C ILE A 151 20.03 23.68 8.83
N GLY A 152 19.38 24.17 7.74
CA GLY A 152 19.65 25.50 7.21
C GLY A 152 19.41 26.64 8.22
N ARG A 153 18.43 26.46 9.13
CA ARG A 153 18.21 27.42 10.23
C ARG A 153 19.32 27.35 11.28
N LEU A 154 19.79 26.12 11.62
CA LEU A 154 20.88 25.95 12.56
C LEU A 154 22.15 26.64 12.08
N PHE A 155 22.49 26.47 10.80
CA PHE A 155 23.62 27.16 10.17
C PHE A 155 23.45 28.68 10.20
N ARG A 156 22.27 29.21 9.82
CA ARG A 156 22.01 30.66 9.84
C ARG A 156 22.10 31.26 11.24
N ARG A 157 21.63 30.55 12.28
CA ARG A 157 21.77 31.00 13.67
C ARG A 157 23.24 31.13 14.11
N ARG A 158 24.12 30.30 13.55
CA ARG A 158 25.54 30.34 13.85
C ARG A 158 26.28 31.44 13.11
N PHE A 159 25.80 31.86 11.94
CA PHE A 159 26.50 32.78 11.02
C PHE A 159 25.70 34.01 10.59
N GLY A 160 24.49 34.22 11.09
CA GLY A 160 23.63 35.33 10.67
C GLY A 160 22.50 35.67 11.64
N GLU A 161 21.81 36.78 11.39
CA GLU A 161 20.66 37.18 12.20
C GLU A 161 19.44 36.29 12.01
N PRO A 162 18.71 35.93 13.10
CA PRO A 162 17.51 35.12 13.03
C PRO A 162 16.39 35.88 12.33
N ARG A 163 15.80 35.29 11.30
CA ARG A 163 14.64 35.81 10.58
C ARG A 163 13.38 35.78 11.46
N ARG A 164 12.54 36.80 11.37
CA ARG A 164 11.30 36.94 12.17
C ARG A 164 10.32 35.74 12.08
N ASP A 165 10.42 34.96 10.98
CA ASP A 165 9.65 33.70 10.75
C ASP A 165 10.07 32.52 11.65
N ASP A 166 11.19 32.64 12.38
CA ASP A 166 11.70 31.58 13.25
C ASP A 166 10.94 31.43 14.56
N ALA A 167 9.94 32.26 14.80
CA ALA A 167 9.21 32.34 16.06
C ALA A 167 7.93 31.46 16.15
N LEU A 168 7.64 30.56 15.18
CA LEU A 168 6.45 29.69 15.31
C LEU A 168 6.64 28.66 16.43
N PRO A 169 5.79 28.69 17.47
CA PRO A 169 5.86 27.71 18.54
C PRO A 169 5.52 26.30 18.02
N GLY A 170 6.13 25.25 18.62
CA GLY A 170 5.86 23.86 18.27
C GLY A 170 6.59 23.35 17.02
N ARG A 171 7.43 24.16 16.35
CA ARG A 171 8.18 23.72 15.16
C ARG A 171 9.10 22.53 15.42
N TRP A 172 9.63 22.41 16.63
CA TRP A 172 10.47 21.29 17.02
C TRP A 172 9.73 19.95 16.93
N LEU A 173 8.41 19.93 17.16
CA LEU A 173 7.57 18.75 17.02
C LEU A 173 7.56 18.24 15.56
N LEU A 174 7.46 19.14 14.57
CA LEU A 174 7.56 18.73 13.16
C LEU A 174 8.93 18.14 12.81
N VAL A 175 10.00 18.69 13.39
CA VAL A 175 11.35 18.14 13.19
C VAL A 175 11.46 16.76 13.83
N SER A 176 10.95 16.58 15.05
CA SER A 176 10.91 15.29 15.73
C SER A 176 10.11 14.24 14.96
N ILE A 177 8.92 14.61 14.45
CA ILE A 177 8.11 13.73 13.60
C ILE A 177 8.90 13.33 12.35
N ALA A 178 9.49 14.30 11.63
CA ALA A 178 10.24 14.05 10.41
C ALA A 178 11.43 13.10 10.64
N LEU A 179 12.17 13.29 11.72
CA LEU A 179 13.31 12.42 12.08
C LEU A 179 12.85 11.02 12.47
N LEU A 180 11.79 10.89 13.27
CA LEU A 180 11.25 9.59 13.69
C LEU A 180 10.73 8.78 12.49
N GLU A 181 9.96 9.42 11.59
CA GLU A 181 9.38 8.73 10.43
C GLU A 181 10.46 8.35 9.40
N LEU A 182 11.43 9.22 9.14
CA LEU A 182 12.55 8.89 8.26
C LEU A 182 13.43 7.78 8.87
N ALA A 183 13.71 7.84 10.18
CA ALA A 183 14.46 6.80 10.88
C ALA A 183 13.69 5.45 10.84
N PHE A 184 12.36 5.49 11.02
CA PHE A 184 11.50 4.31 10.88
C PHE A 184 11.63 3.68 9.49
N LEU A 185 11.52 4.46 8.41
CA LEU A 185 11.64 3.95 7.05
C LEU A 185 13.01 3.33 6.78
N VAL A 186 14.09 4.03 7.15
CA VAL A 186 15.46 3.52 6.98
C VAL A 186 15.65 2.24 7.78
N SER A 187 15.24 2.21 9.04
CA SER A 187 15.38 1.02 9.90
C SER A 187 14.56 -0.15 9.35
N THR A 188 13.38 0.10 8.81
CA THR A 188 12.54 -0.94 8.18
C THR A 188 13.24 -1.55 6.98
N VAL A 189 13.83 -0.74 6.10
CA VAL A 189 14.60 -1.24 4.94
C VAL A 189 15.78 -2.07 5.40
N LEU A 190 16.57 -1.60 6.38
CA LEU A 190 17.72 -2.32 6.90
C LEU A 190 17.33 -3.68 7.53
N VAL A 191 16.21 -3.73 8.24
CA VAL A 191 15.69 -4.99 8.81
C VAL A 191 15.25 -5.95 7.70
N LEU A 192 14.62 -5.45 6.64
CA LEU A 192 14.22 -6.29 5.49
C LEU A 192 15.42 -6.84 4.73
N GLU A 193 16.47 -6.03 4.53
CA GLU A 193 17.68 -6.45 3.82
C GLU A 193 18.54 -7.44 4.62
N SER A 194 18.49 -7.38 5.95
CA SER A 194 19.26 -8.29 6.82
C SER A 194 18.83 -9.76 6.74
N GLY A 195 17.74 -10.06 6.03
CA GLY A 195 17.30 -11.41 5.62
C GLY A 195 16.92 -12.40 6.73
N GLY A 196 17.42 -12.23 7.93
CA GLY A 196 17.23 -13.17 9.04
C GLY A 196 16.31 -12.68 10.16
N GLY A 197 16.06 -11.38 10.21
CA GLY A 197 15.40 -10.76 11.36
C GLY A 197 13.89 -10.94 11.46
N LEU A 198 13.22 -11.31 10.36
CA LEU A 198 11.77 -11.40 10.33
C LEU A 198 11.21 -12.78 10.71
N LEU A 199 12.00 -13.85 10.51
CA LEU A 199 11.54 -15.21 10.75
C LEU A 199 12.33 -15.94 11.85
N GLU A 200 13.60 -15.57 12.10
CA GLU A 200 14.49 -16.33 12.97
C GLU A 200 15.22 -15.51 14.07
N GLY A 201 15.10 -14.16 14.07
CA GLY A 201 15.83 -13.30 14.99
C GLY A 201 15.02 -12.83 16.21
N PRO A 202 15.68 -12.30 17.25
CA PRO A 202 15.01 -11.72 18.40
C PRO A 202 14.20 -10.49 17.93
N LEU A 203 12.89 -10.53 18.10
CA LEU A 203 11.94 -9.47 17.73
C LEU A 203 12.19 -8.11 18.41
N THR A 204 13.25 -8.00 19.22
CA THR A 204 13.59 -6.80 20.00
C THR A 204 13.90 -5.61 19.08
N GLY A 205 14.70 -5.82 18.02
CA GLY A 205 15.02 -4.75 17.06
C GLY A 205 13.76 -4.24 16.35
N LEU A 206 12.88 -5.13 15.92
CA LEU A 206 11.61 -4.77 15.29
C LEU A 206 10.68 -4.01 16.25
N LYS A 207 10.62 -4.41 17.53
CA LYS A 207 9.83 -3.68 18.54
C LYS A 207 10.31 -2.25 18.68
N VAL A 208 11.63 -2.03 18.71
CA VAL A 208 12.21 -0.68 18.77
C VAL A 208 11.84 0.13 17.54
N VAL A 209 11.95 -0.44 16.35
CA VAL A 209 11.57 0.24 15.10
C VAL A 209 10.09 0.64 15.12
N LEU A 210 9.19 -0.24 15.58
CA LEU A 210 7.76 0.02 15.67
C LEU A 210 7.36 1.06 16.75
N THR A 211 8.25 1.38 17.70
CA THR A 211 7.97 2.49 18.64
C THR A 211 8.10 3.87 17.99
N MET A 212 8.87 4.00 16.91
CA MET A 212 9.12 5.29 16.26
C MET A 212 7.84 5.94 15.70
N PRO A 213 6.97 5.26 14.90
CA PRO A 213 5.74 5.85 14.43
C PRO A 213 4.74 6.14 15.57
N VAL A 214 4.76 5.37 16.67
CA VAL A 214 3.96 5.65 17.85
C VAL A 214 4.40 6.97 18.50
N MET A 215 5.69 7.18 18.68
CA MET A 215 6.25 8.43 19.20
C MET A 215 5.96 9.60 18.24
N ALA A 216 6.05 9.38 16.93
CA ALA A 216 5.69 10.39 15.94
C ALA A 216 4.21 10.77 16.02
N ALA A 217 3.31 9.82 16.24
CA ALA A 217 1.88 10.09 16.44
C ALA A 217 1.61 10.94 17.70
N ILE A 218 2.32 10.67 18.81
CA ILE A 218 2.24 11.50 20.03
C ILE A 218 2.72 12.92 19.73
N CYS A 219 3.84 13.08 19.03
CA CYS A 219 4.34 14.38 18.59
C CYS A 219 3.33 15.10 17.67
N ALA A 220 2.65 14.35 16.78
CA ALA A 220 1.63 14.90 15.89
C ALA A 220 0.43 15.47 16.65
N ALA A 221 -0.02 14.82 17.73
CA ALA A 221 -1.07 15.36 18.59
C ALA A 221 -0.67 16.74 19.19
N GLY A 222 0.57 16.86 19.67
CA GLY A 222 1.13 18.15 20.11
C GLY A 222 1.22 19.17 18.98
N ALA A 223 1.60 18.73 17.76
CA ALA A 223 1.69 19.61 16.60
C ALA A 223 0.32 20.14 16.16
N ILE A 224 -0.75 19.34 16.27
CA ILE A 224 -2.13 19.78 16.02
C ILE A 224 -2.50 20.90 17.00
N TRP A 225 -2.25 20.71 18.29
CA TRP A 225 -2.54 21.71 19.31
C TRP A 225 -1.83 23.04 18.99
N PHE A 226 -0.54 23.01 18.62
CA PHE A 226 0.18 24.22 18.23
C PHE A 226 -0.36 24.82 16.93
N ALA A 227 -0.77 24.02 15.95
CA ALA A 227 -1.40 24.52 14.73
C ALA A 227 -2.67 25.33 15.07
N VAL A 228 -3.57 24.77 15.87
CA VAL A 228 -4.80 25.45 16.29
C VAL A 228 -4.49 26.74 17.07
N ARG A 229 -3.53 26.68 18.01
CA ARG A 229 -3.11 27.84 18.78
C ARG A 229 -2.55 28.96 17.89
N GLN A 230 -1.73 28.64 16.89
CA GLN A 230 -1.16 29.62 15.94
C GLN A 230 -2.26 30.33 15.13
N TRP A 231 -3.30 29.60 14.72
CA TRP A 231 -4.44 30.19 14.02
C TRP A 231 -5.28 31.08 14.93
N ARG A 232 -5.48 30.71 16.18
CA ARG A 232 -6.25 31.50 17.17
C ARG A 232 -5.49 32.76 17.60
N SER A 233 -4.18 32.67 17.82
CA SER A 233 -3.37 33.79 18.29
C SER A 233 -2.85 34.71 17.19
N GLY A 234 -3.01 34.34 15.91
CA GLY A 234 -2.44 35.09 14.79
C GLY A 234 -0.92 35.06 14.71
N ALA A 235 -0.25 34.15 15.43
CA ALA A 235 1.22 34.09 15.48
C ALA A 235 1.85 33.79 14.10
N GLY A 236 2.88 34.55 13.74
CA GLY A 236 3.59 34.42 12.48
C GLY A 236 2.79 34.88 11.25
N THR A 237 3.35 34.69 10.06
CA THR A 237 2.70 35.02 8.80
C THR A 237 1.66 33.98 8.40
N ARG A 238 0.66 34.34 7.58
CA ARG A 238 -0.34 33.38 7.05
C ARG A 238 0.34 32.22 6.31
N GLY A 239 1.36 32.53 5.50
CA GLY A 239 2.12 31.52 4.77
C GLY A 239 2.88 30.54 5.69
N ALA A 240 3.42 31.01 6.81
CA ALA A 240 4.09 30.18 7.79
C ALA A 240 3.10 29.23 8.49
N ARG A 241 1.92 29.72 8.87
CA ARG A 241 0.83 28.90 9.46
C ARG A 241 0.33 27.85 8.48
N LEU A 242 0.13 28.19 7.21
CA LEU A 242 -0.28 27.25 6.17
C LEU A 242 0.77 26.14 5.95
N ARG A 243 2.06 26.50 5.87
CA ARG A 243 3.14 25.50 5.76
C ARG A 243 3.19 24.57 6.97
N TYR A 244 3.04 25.13 8.18
CA TYR A 244 3.01 24.33 9.40
C TYR A 244 1.82 23.37 9.41
N SER A 245 0.61 23.86 9.16
CA SER A 245 -0.61 23.05 9.13
C SER A 245 -0.57 22.01 8.02
N GLY A 246 -0.06 22.36 6.84
CA GLY A 246 0.13 21.41 5.74
C GLY A 246 1.08 20.28 6.10
N ALA A 247 2.19 20.57 6.78
CA ALA A 247 3.13 19.56 7.27
C ALA A 247 2.47 18.63 8.31
N VAL A 248 1.64 19.17 9.22
CA VAL A 248 0.87 18.37 10.18
C VAL A 248 -0.10 17.43 9.46
N VAL A 249 -0.84 17.93 8.45
CA VAL A 249 -1.77 17.11 7.66
C VAL A 249 -1.03 15.98 6.95
N VAL A 250 0.12 16.28 6.32
CA VAL A 250 0.92 15.24 5.65
C VAL A 250 1.42 14.20 6.65
N ALA A 251 1.88 14.61 7.84
CA ALA A 251 2.30 13.68 8.89
C ALA A 251 1.16 12.78 9.34
N LEU A 252 -0.05 13.32 9.52
CA LEU A 252 -1.23 12.53 9.90
C LEU A 252 -1.64 11.54 8.80
N LEU A 253 -1.62 11.96 7.53
CA LEU A 253 -1.92 11.08 6.40
C LEU A 253 -0.86 9.97 6.26
N PHE A 254 0.40 10.29 6.52
CA PHE A 254 1.49 9.31 6.53
C PHE A 254 1.29 8.28 7.66
N THR A 255 1.07 8.73 8.91
CA THR A 255 0.79 7.84 10.04
C THR A 255 -0.48 7.00 9.81
N TRP A 256 -1.54 7.62 9.26
CA TRP A 256 -2.74 6.89 8.88
C TRP A 256 -2.44 5.81 7.83
N SER A 257 -1.64 6.14 6.82
CA SER A 257 -1.22 5.18 5.79
C SER A 257 -0.48 3.99 6.41
N LEU A 258 0.43 4.23 7.36
CA LEU A 258 1.15 3.16 8.08
C LEU A 258 0.19 2.29 8.92
N ALA A 259 -0.84 2.88 9.53
CA ALA A 259 -1.81 2.17 10.36
C ALA A 259 -2.77 1.26 9.57
N GLN A 260 -2.83 1.35 8.23
CA GLN A 260 -3.63 0.48 7.37
C GLN A 260 -2.97 -0.88 7.11
N TRP A 261 -1.69 -0.97 7.38
CA TRP A 261 -0.83 -2.13 7.15
C TRP A 261 -0.14 -2.59 8.42
#